data_347789af604fd3ef0feba142c8b3293b
#
_entry.id   347789af604fd3ef0feba142c8b3293b
#
_cell.length_a   1.000
_cell.length_b   1.000
_cell.length_c   1.000
_cell.angle_alpha   90.00
_cell.angle_beta   90.00
_cell.angle_gamma   90.00
#
_symmetry.space_group_name_H-M   'P 1'
#
loop_
_entity.id
_entity.type
_entity.pdbx_description
1 polymer ?
#
loop_
_entity_poly.entity_id
_entity_poly.type
_entity_poly.pdbx_seq_one_letter_code
_entity_poly.pdbx_strand_id
1 'polypeptide(L)'
;MDFASIIGLVAALCLMIFGMVNGNGFGVIKDSFIDAASALITFGGAFGTVLAMYPLGDFLSGLKSFLYIFKIPKTNEVETIKSIIDLSNLARREGLLALEESTNTIDDQFLKKGILLIVDGTDPELVRSILEAELVNVDSRHQKNIGFWKNVGSMGPAWGMIGTLIGLILMLKDLTDMDSIGPNMAVALVTTLYGSILANWICSPVANKLSSQNDEEIKLKEIMIEGILSIQAGENPRVIEEKLKSFLPPKDRSGFEEGGGQ
;
A
#
# COMPACT_ATOMS: atom_id res chain seq x y z
N MET A 1 14.62 1.79 3.02
CA MET A 1 13.57 2.24 3.95
C MET A 1 13.00 3.54 3.41
N ASP A 2 11.68 3.69 3.41
CA ASP A 2 11.03 4.93 2.96
C ASP A 2 11.10 5.99 4.08
N PHE A 3 12.10 6.87 3.97
CA PHE A 3 12.31 7.94 4.93
C PHE A 3 11.15 8.96 4.96
N ALA A 4 10.49 9.20 3.83
CA ALA A 4 9.39 10.15 3.75
C ALA A 4 8.20 9.70 4.60
N SER A 5 7.84 8.41 4.56
CA SER A 5 6.77 7.85 5.38
C SER A 5 7.10 7.92 6.88
N ILE A 6 8.36 7.64 7.26
CA ILE A 6 8.78 7.72 8.66
C ILE A 6 8.76 9.16 9.14
N ILE A 7 9.39 10.08 8.39
CA ILE A 7 9.46 11.50 8.76
C ILE A 7 8.05 12.09 8.86
N GLY A 8 7.17 11.79 7.90
CA GLY A 8 5.80 12.30 7.90
C GLY A 8 4.99 11.85 9.13
N LEU A 9 5.03 10.55 9.46
CA LEU A 9 4.33 10.03 10.63
C LEU A 9 4.90 10.58 11.94
N VAL A 10 6.23 10.64 12.06
CA VAL A 10 6.90 11.17 13.28
C VAL A 10 6.65 12.68 13.41
N ALA A 11 6.76 13.44 12.33
CA ALA A 11 6.51 14.90 12.38
C ALA A 11 5.07 15.21 12.79
N ALA A 12 4.08 14.50 12.24
CA ALA A 12 2.68 14.67 12.61
C ALA A 12 2.45 14.35 14.11
N LEU A 13 3.07 13.27 14.62
CA LEU A 13 3.01 12.93 16.05
C LEU A 13 3.66 14.00 16.91
N CYS A 14 4.86 14.47 16.55
CA CYS A 14 5.57 15.51 17.31
C CYS A 14 4.77 16.82 17.35
N LEU A 15 4.18 17.24 16.24
CA LEU A 15 3.36 18.46 16.18
C LEU A 15 2.09 18.32 17.01
N MET A 16 1.45 17.16 17.01
CA MET A 16 0.28 16.87 17.83
C MET A 16 0.65 16.92 19.33
N ILE A 17 1.73 16.24 19.72
CA ILE A 17 2.23 16.27 21.12
C ILE A 17 2.61 17.69 21.52
N PHE A 18 3.31 18.43 20.66
CA PHE A 18 3.66 19.82 20.93
C PHE A 18 2.41 20.69 21.18
N GLY A 19 1.36 20.51 20.36
CA GLY A 19 0.09 21.22 20.57
C GLY A 19 -0.59 20.89 21.90
N MET A 20 -0.52 19.64 22.35
CA MET A 20 -1.08 19.21 23.65
C MET A 20 -0.29 19.77 24.85
N VAL A 21 1.03 19.85 24.74
CA VAL A 21 1.94 20.25 25.84
C VAL A 21 2.11 21.75 25.93
N ASN A 22 1.89 22.49 24.84
CA ASN A 22 2.14 23.93 24.78
C ASN A 22 1.29 24.69 25.82
N GLY A 23 1.95 25.31 26.79
CA GLY A 23 1.32 26.04 27.89
C GLY A 23 0.92 25.20 29.12
N ASN A 24 0.88 23.85 29.01
CA ASN A 24 0.37 22.97 30.07
C ASN A 24 1.42 22.01 30.67
N GLY A 25 2.57 21.87 30.00
CA GLY A 25 3.62 20.93 30.42
C GLY A 25 3.33 19.48 30.05
N PHE A 26 4.36 18.61 30.14
CA PHE A 26 4.25 17.20 29.68
C PHE A 26 3.28 16.35 30.51
N GLY A 27 3.00 16.72 31.76
CA GLY A 27 2.08 16.00 32.67
C GLY A 27 0.65 15.90 32.07
N VAL A 28 0.22 16.92 31.34
CA VAL A 28 -1.12 16.98 30.75
C VAL A 28 -1.43 15.79 29.84
N ILE A 29 -0.41 15.19 29.17
CA ILE A 29 -0.62 14.03 28.30
C ILE A 29 -1.18 12.87 29.12
N LYS A 30 -0.54 12.56 30.25
CA LYS A 30 -0.95 11.45 31.10
C LYS A 30 -2.28 11.70 31.77
N ASP A 31 -2.47 12.93 32.28
CA ASP A 31 -3.60 13.27 33.15
C ASP A 31 -4.91 13.51 32.33
N SER A 32 -4.79 13.99 31.07
CA SER A 32 -5.96 14.42 30.29
C SER A 32 -6.18 13.64 28.99
N PHE A 33 -5.14 13.01 28.42
CA PHE A 33 -5.22 12.37 27.11
C PHE A 33 -5.00 10.85 27.13
N ILE A 34 -4.62 10.27 28.29
CA ILE A 34 -4.49 8.81 28.43
C ILE A 34 -5.60 8.33 29.36
N ASP A 35 -6.61 7.68 28.74
CA ASP A 35 -7.71 7.04 29.44
C ASP A 35 -7.89 5.61 28.96
N ALA A 36 -7.81 4.63 29.87
CA ALA A 36 -7.87 3.22 29.57
C ALA A 36 -9.24 2.79 29.07
N ALA A 37 -10.32 3.36 29.63
CA ALA A 37 -11.69 3.05 29.23
C ALA A 37 -11.95 3.53 27.79
N SER A 38 -11.54 4.76 27.48
CA SER A 38 -11.62 5.34 26.13
C SER A 38 -10.82 4.54 25.10
N ALA A 39 -9.61 4.09 25.47
CA ALA A 39 -8.79 3.25 24.61
C ALA A 39 -9.44 1.89 24.32
N LEU A 40 -9.99 1.24 25.35
CA LEU A 40 -10.68 -0.05 25.21
C LEU A 40 -11.92 0.07 24.33
N ILE A 41 -12.74 1.09 24.52
CA ILE A 41 -13.94 1.33 23.70
C ILE A 41 -13.53 1.57 22.25
N THR A 42 -12.60 2.47 21.99
CA THR A 42 -12.28 2.91 20.62
C THR A 42 -11.46 1.88 19.88
N PHE A 43 -10.27 1.52 20.40
CA PHE A 43 -9.40 0.55 19.72
C PHE A 43 -9.95 -0.87 19.81
N GLY A 44 -10.41 -1.30 21.00
CA GLY A 44 -11.01 -2.62 21.18
C GLY A 44 -12.24 -2.80 20.31
N GLY A 45 -13.13 -1.81 20.26
CA GLY A 45 -14.29 -1.80 19.40
C GLY A 45 -13.95 -1.83 17.93
N ALA A 46 -13.06 -0.94 17.46
CA ALA A 46 -12.66 -0.86 16.06
C ALA A 46 -12.01 -2.17 15.57
N PHE A 47 -10.98 -2.66 16.27
CA PHE A 47 -10.31 -3.91 15.90
C PHE A 47 -11.20 -5.14 16.10
N GLY A 48 -12.02 -5.18 17.14
CA GLY A 48 -13.00 -6.26 17.35
C GLY A 48 -14.01 -6.36 16.22
N THR A 49 -14.54 -5.22 15.75
CA THR A 49 -15.47 -5.19 14.62
C THR A 49 -14.78 -5.65 13.33
N VAL A 50 -13.55 -5.18 13.06
CA VAL A 50 -12.80 -5.60 11.87
C VAL A 50 -12.42 -7.09 11.96
N LEU A 51 -12.09 -7.62 13.14
CA LEU A 51 -11.85 -9.05 13.33
C LEU A 51 -13.07 -9.89 12.94
N ALA A 52 -14.28 -9.40 13.18
CA ALA A 52 -15.51 -10.07 12.74
C ALA A 52 -15.75 -10.01 11.22
N MET A 53 -15.10 -9.09 10.51
CA MET A 53 -15.22 -8.94 9.04
C MET A 53 -14.28 -9.85 8.26
N TYR A 54 -13.19 -10.35 8.87
CA TYR A 54 -12.13 -11.09 8.19
C TYR A 54 -11.86 -12.43 8.85
N PRO A 55 -11.47 -13.47 8.07
CA PRO A 55 -10.84 -14.65 8.63
C PRO A 55 -9.57 -14.28 9.42
N LEU A 56 -9.26 -15.01 10.48
CA LEU A 56 -8.14 -14.70 11.37
C LEU A 56 -6.80 -14.57 10.62
N GLY A 57 -6.58 -15.40 9.58
CA GLY A 57 -5.38 -15.34 8.75
C GLY A 57 -5.26 -14.02 7.98
N ASP A 58 -6.36 -13.54 7.38
CA ASP A 58 -6.39 -12.29 6.64
C ASP A 58 -6.28 -11.08 7.59
N PHE A 59 -6.87 -11.16 8.79
CA PHE A 59 -6.73 -10.14 9.83
C PHE A 59 -5.25 -9.98 10.28
N LEU A 60 -4.56 -11.09 10.55
CA LEU A 60 -3.15 -11.06 10.92
C LEU A 60 -2.24 -10.59 9.77
N SER A 61 -2.58 -10.96 8.52
CA SER A 61 -1.90 -10.46 7.33
C SER A 61 -2.08 -8.94 7.18
N GLY A 62 -3.31 -8.45 7.40
CA GLY A 62 -3.62 -7.03 7.41
C GLY A 62 -2.76 -6.26 8.42
N LEU A 63 -2.65 -6.74 9.66
CA LEU A 63 -1.78 -6.12 10.68
C LEU A 63 -0.30 -6.11 10.26
N LYS A 64 0.20 -7.23 9.72
CA LYS A 64 1.59 -7.34 9.25
C LYS A 64 1.87 -6.42 8.07
N SER A 65 0.87 -6.10 7.25
CA SER A 65 1.04 -5.22 6.09
C SER A 65 1.42 -3.78 6.46
N PHE A 66 1.22 -3.37 7.73
CA PHE A 66 1.74 -2.12 8.26
C PHE A 66 3.25 -1.95 8.05
N LEU A 67 4.01 -3.05 8.14
CA LEU A 67 5.46 -3.00 7.98
C LEU A 67 5.89 -2.79 6.52
N TYR A 68 5.00 -3.03 5.55
CA TYR A 68 5.33 -2.86 4.14
C TYR A 68 5.41 -1.41 3.71
N ILE A 69 4.73 -0.48 4.41
CA ILE A 69 4.82 0.95 4.11
C ILE A 69 6.24 1.52 4.26
N PHE A 70 7.09 0.86 5.06
CA PHE A 70 8.48 1.26 5.29
C PHE A 70 9.47 0.62 4.28
N LYS A 71 9.00 -0.28 3.44
CA LYS A 71 9.81 -0.89 2.38
C LYS A 71 9.68 -0.05 1.10
N ILE A 72 10.80 0.20 0.44
CA ILE A 72 10.79 0.75 -0.90
C ILE A 72 10.61 -0.42 -1.86
N PRO A 73 9.55 -0.45 -2.67
CA PRO A 73 9.43 -1.47 -3.72
C PRO A 73 10.62 -1.32 -4.69
N LYS A 74 11.16 -2.44 -5.14
CA LYS A 74 12.21 -2.48 -6.17
C LYS A 74 11.58 -2.33 -7.57
N THR A 75 10.71 -1.37 -7.75
CA THR A 75 10.06 -1.11 -9.04
C THR A 75 10.91 -0.07 -9.78
N ASN A 76 11.63 -0.51 -10.81
CA ASN A 76 12.34 0.38 -11.72
C ASN A 76 11.80 0.15 -13.14
N GLU A 77 10.77 0.92 -13.51
CA GLU A 77 10.13 0.81 -14.83
C GLU A 77 11.14 0.97 -15.96
N VAL A 78 12.07 1.92 -15.83
CA VAL A 78 13.10 2.19 -16.86
C VAL A 78 14.04 0.99 -17.03
N GLU A 79 14.49 0.39 -15.93
CA GLU A 79 15.37 -0.78 -15.96
C GLU A 79 14.66 -2.01 -16.55
N THR A 80 13.40 -2.21 -16.18
CA THR A 80 12.57 -3.29 -16.72
C THR A 80 12.37 -3.13 -18.23
N ILE A 81 12.07 -1.92 -18.71
CA ILE A 81 11.94 -1.65 -20.15
C ILE A 81 13.26 -1.92 -20.88
N LYS A 82 14.40 -1.48 -20.36
CA LYS A 82 15.72 -1.77 -20.93
C LYS A 82 15.96 -3.27 -21.03
N SER A 83 15.68 -4.01 -19.94
CA SER A 83 15.81 -5.47 -19.94
C SER A 83 14.92 -6.14 -21.02
N ILE A 84 13.70 -5.67 -21.19
CA ILE A 84 12.80 -6.18 -22.25
C ILE A 84 13.34 -5.87 -23.65
N ILE A 85 13.88 -4.68 -23.87
CA ILE A 85 14.51 -4.30 -25.15
C ILE A 85 15.73 -5.19 -25.44
N ASP A 86 16.57 -5.46 -24.44
CA ASP A 86 17.75 -6.33 -24.58
C ASP A 86 17.31 -7.78 -24.92
N LEU A 87 16.30 -8.29 -24.24
CA LEU A 87 15.70 -9.60 -24.54
C LEU A 87 15.11 -9.63 -25.96
N SER A 88 14.45 -8.56 -26.41
CA SER A 88 13.91 -8.43 -27.75
C SER A 88 15.03 -8.45 -28.81
N ASN A 89 16.12 -7.74 -28.57
CA ASN A 89 17.29 -7.75 -29.44
C ASN A 89 17.94 -9.14 -29.53
N LEU A 90 18.03 -9.87 -28.41
CA LEU A 90 18.55 -11.23 -28.37
C LEU A 90 17.63 -12.18 -29.16
N ALA A 91 16.33 -12.14 -28.89
CA ALA A 91 15.35 -12.96 -29.59
C ALA A 91 15.36 -12.76 -31.11
N ARG A 92 15.57 -11.51 -31.56
CA ARG A 92 15.64 -11.17 -32.97
C ARG A 92 16.91 -11.70 -33.65
N ARG A 93 18.05 -11.72 -32.94
CA ARG A 93 19.34 -12.18 -33.49
C ARG A 93 19.46 -13.71 -33.47
N GLU A 94 19.05 -14.34 -32.41
CA GLU A 94 19.37 -15.73 -32.09
C GLU A 94 18.11 -16.62 -31.98
N GLY A 95 16.92 -16.02 -32.08
CA GLY A 95 15.65 -16.71 -31.95
C GLY A 95 15.15 -16.79 -30.50
N LEU A 96 13.87 -17.15 -30.31
CA LEU A 96 13.24 -17.18 -29.00
C LEU A 96 13.88 -18.20 -28.03
N LEU A 97 14.43 -19.32 -28.56
CA LEU A 97 15.10 -20.32 -27.72
C LEU A 97 16.33 -19.80 -26.98
N ALA A 98 17.01 -18.78 -27.55
CA ALA A 98 18.15 -18.17 -26.89
C ALA A 98 17.80 -17.40 -25.60
N LEU A 99 16.51 -17.06 -25.43
CA LEU A 99 16.03 -16.38 -24.23
C LEU A 99 16.05 -17.31 -23.01
N GLU A 100 16.06 -18.64 -23.18
CA GLU A 100 16.07 -19.60 -22.08
C GLU A 100 17.28 -19.39 -21.18
N GLU A 101 18.46 -19.24 -21.74
CA GLU A 101 19.68 -18.98 -20.97
C GLU A 101 19.63 -17.64 -20.22
N SER A 102 19.02 -16.62 -20.84
CA SER A 102 18.85 -15.30 -20.24
C SER A 102 17.92 -15.29 -19.04
N THR A 103 17.01 -16.27 -18.90
CA THR A 103 16.12 -16.36 -17.74
C THR A 103 16.86 -16.54 -16.42
N ASN A 104 18.10 -17.04 -16.44
CA ASN A 104 18.91 -17.20 -15.25
C ASN A 104 19.42 -15.89 -14.66
N THR A 105 19.46 -14.83 -15.46
CA THR A 105 19.90 -13.49 -15.06
C THR A 105 18.73 -12.56 -14.70
N ILE A 106 17.50 -13.01 -14.92
CA ILE A 106 16.28 -12.24 -14.62
C ILE A 106 15.89 -12.47 -13.16
N ASP A 107 15.93 -11.40 -12.35
CA ASP A 107 15.53 -11.44 -10.95
C ASP A 107 14.01 -11.51 -10.76
N ASP A 108 13.25 -10.87 -11.65
CA ASP A 108 11.80 -10.81 -11.56
C ASP A 108 11.15 -12.13 -12.03
N GLN A 109 10.43 -12.78 -11.11
CA GLN A 109 9.82 -14.09 -11.36
C GLN A 109 8.66 -14.03 -12.36
N PHE A 110 7.96 -12.89 -12.44
CA PHE A 110 6.86 -12.70 -13.36
C PHE A 110 7.36 -12.58 -14.81
N LEU A 111 8.40 -11.74 -15.02
CA LEU A 111 9.07 -11.60 -16.30
C LEU A 111 9.69 -12.93 -16.72
N LYS A 112 10.41 -13.61 -15.83
CA LYS A 112 11.00 -14.93 -16.07
C LYS A 112 9.97 -15.94 -16.54
N LYS A 113 8.83 -16.04 -15.83
CA LYS A 113 7.74 -16.94 -16.20
C LYS A 113 7.18 -16.63 -17.59
N GLY A 114 6.97 -15.36 -17.89
CA GLY A 114 6.47 -14.93 -19.20
C GLY A 114 7.43 -15.28 -20.34
N ILE A 115 8.73 -15.09 -20.14
CA ILE A 115 9.75 -15.47 -21.13
C ILE A 115 9.77 -16.99 -21.36
N LEU A 116 9.69 -17.80 -20.29
CA LEU A 116 9.64 -19.26 -20.42
C LEU A 116 8.41 -19.71 -21.22
N LEU A 117 7.24 -19.11 -20.99
CA LEU A 117 6.02 -19.44 -21.76
C LEU A 117 6.21 -19.21 -23.27
N ILE A 118 6.85 -18.11 -23.67
CA ILE A 118 7.07 -17.83 -25.09
C ILE A 118 8.16 -18.72 -25.69
N VAL A 119 9.20 -19.08 -24.91
CA VAL A 119 10.24 -20.05 -25.33
C VAL A 119 9.65 -21.44 -25.57
N ASP A 120 8.69 -21.85 -24.73
CA ASP A 120 7.96 -23.13 -24.86
C ASP A 120 6.98 -23.14 -26.05
N GLY A 121 6.85 -22.03 -26.79
CA GLY A 121 5.97 -21.92 -27.95
C GLY A 121 4.48 -21.83 -27.59
N THR A 122 4.14 -21.40 -26.39
CA THR A 122 2.75 -21.21 -25.95
C THR A 122 2.06 -20.18 -26.83
N ASP A 123 0.80 -20.40 -27.16
CA ASP A 123 -0.02 -19.47 -27.95
C ASP A 123 -0.09 -18.07 -27.29
N PRO A 124 0.03 -16.97 -28.05
CA PRO A 124 0.06 -15.60 -27.49
C PRO A 124 -1.16 -15.24 -26.65
N GLU A 125 -2.36 -15.67 -27.05
CA GLU A 125 -3.58 -15.41 -26.28
C GLU A 125 -3.57 -16.18 -24.94
N LEU A 126 -3.00 -17.38 -24.94
CA LEU A 126 -2.85 -18.15 -23.71
C LEU A 126 -1.77 -17.55 -22.80
N VAL A 127 -0.64 -17.07 -23.34
CA VAL A 127 0.40 -16.34 -22.57
C VAL A 127 -0.23 -15.11 -21.91
N ARG A 128 -0.96 -14.28 -22.68
CA ARG A 128 -1.69 -13.12 -22.16
C ARG A 128 -2.61 -13.51 -21.01
N SER A 129 -3.47 -14.50 -21.25
CA SER A 129 -4.46 -14.93 -20.25
C SER A 129 -3.83 -15.43 -18.95
N ILE A 130 -2.73 -16.18 -19.03
CA ILE A 130 -2.00 -16.69 -17.84
C ILE A 130 -1.40 -15.53 -17.04
N LEU A 131 -0.76 -14.58 -17.71
CA LEU A 131 -0.09 -13.45 -17.04
C LEU A 131 -1.10 -12.46 -16.46
N GLU A 132 -2.19 -12.15 -17.17
CA GLU A 132 -3.28 -11.31 -16.68
C GLU A 132 -4.00 -11.96 -15.47
N ALA A 133 -4.23 -13.27 -15.49
CA ALA A 133 -4.79 -13.98 -14.35
C ALA A 133 -3.87 -13.89 -13.12
N GLU A 134 -2.56 -13.96 -13.29
CA GLU A 134 -1.60 -13.77 -12.20
C GLU A 134 -1.62 -12.33 -11.68
N LEU A 135 -1.66 -11.34 -12.58
CA LEU A 135 -1.76 -9.92 -12.25
C LEU A 135 -3.00 -9.64 -11.38
N VAL A 136 -4.18 -10.12 -11.80
CA VAL A 136 -5.44 -9.98 -11.04
C VAL A 136 -5.34 -10.63 -9.66
N ASN A 137 -4.69 -11.78 -9.55
CA ASN A 137 -4.48 -12.45 -8.27
C ASN A 137 -3.53 -11.68 -7.34
N VAL A 138 -2.48 -11.05 -7.88
CA VAL A 138 -1.58 -10.18 -7.11
C VAL A 138 -2.35 -8.97 -6.58
N ASP A 139 -3.05 -8.25 -7.45
CA ASP A 139 -3.89 -7.10 -7.07
C ASP A 139 -4.91 -7.49 -6.01
N SER A 140 -5.67 -8.57 -6.21
CA SER A 140 -6.67 -9.04 -5.25
C SER A 140 -6.10 -9.29 -3.85
N ARG A 141 -4.89 -9.85 -3.75
CA ARG A 141 -4.22 -10.06 -2.45
C ARG A 141 -3.82 -8.74 -1.79
N HIS A 142 -3.34 -7.76 -2.56
CA HIS A 142 -2.96 -6.46 -2.05
C HIS A 142 -4.20 -5.65 -1.64
N GLN A 143 -5.27 -5.70 -2.43
CA GLN A 143 -6.53 -5.02 -2.12
C GLN A 143 -7.16 -5.50 -0.80
N LYS A 144 -6.97 -6.77 -0.40
CA LYS A 144 -7.40 -7.25 0.92
C LYS A 144 -6.70 -6.51 2.05
N ASN A 145 -5.38 -6.30 1.96
CA ASN A 145 -4.62 -5.59 2.98
C ASN A 145 -4.95 -4.09 2.99
N ILE A 146 -5.13 -3.49 1.81
CA ILE A 146 -5.57 -2.10 1.67
C ILE A 146 -6.97 -1.92 2.28
N GLY A 147 -7.90 -2.82 1.94
CA GLY A 147 -9.26 -2.85 2.48
C GLY A 147 -9.30 -3.02 4.00
N PHE A 148 -8.40 -3.84 4.56
CA PHE A 148 -8.26 -3.99 6.01
C PHE A 148 -8.01 -2.63 6.68
N TRP A 149 -7.02 -1.86 6.24
CA TRP A 149 -6.71 -0.54 6.82
C TRP A 149 -7.80 0.49 6.57
N LYS A 150 -8.48 0.45 5.41
CA LYS A 150 -9.66 1.29 5.14
C LYS A 150 -10.79 0.98 6.14
N ASN A 151 -11.03 -0.30 6.42
CA ASN A 151 -12.06 -0.72 7.37
C ASN A 151 -11.72 -0.35 8.81
N VAL A 152 -10.47 -0.56 9.27
CA VAL A 152 -10.04 -0.08 10.60
C VAL A 152 -10.20 1.44 10.69
N GLY A 153 -9.79 2.17 9.64
CA GLY A 153 -9.93 3.63 9.58
C GLY A 153 -11.36 4.13 9.65
N SER A 154 -12.31 3.41 9.04
CA SER A 154 -13.73 3.75 9.13
C SER A 154 -14.35 3.42 10.48
N MET A 155 -13.90 2.33 11.12
CA MET A 155 -14.39 1.91 12.43
C MET A 155 -13.87 2.77 13.59
N GLY A 156 -12.67 3.37 13.45
CA GLY A 156 -12.10 4.24 14.46
C GLY A 156 -13.04 5.37 14.91
N PRO A 157 -13.44 6.30 14.01
CA PRO A 157 -14.38 7.37 14.34
C PRO A 157 -15.77 6.85 14.76
N ALA A 158 -16.24 5.74 14.17
CA ALA A 158 -17.53 5.13 14.52
C ALA A 158 -17.57 4.70 16.01
N TRP A 159 -16.52 4.01 16.46
CA TRP A 159 -16.39 3.62 17.86
C TRP A 159 -16.04 4.81 18.76
N GLY A 160 -15.33 5.83 18.23
CA GLY A 160 -15.13 7.10 18.92
C GLY A 160 -16.48 7.78 19.23
N MET A 161 -17.39 7.82 18.27
CA MET A 161 -18.74 8.38 18.46
C MET A 161 -19.57 7.56 19.43
N ILE A 162 -19.48 6.22 19.41
CA ILE A 162 -20.12 5.36 20.41
C ILE A 162 -19.61 5.72 21.82
N GLY A 163 -18.29 5.90 21.96
CA GLY A 163 -17.70 6.31 23.23
C GLY A 163 -18.19 7.70 23.71
N THR A 164 -18.34 8.65 22.77
CA THR A 164 -18.94 9.94 23.09
C THR A 164 -20.35 9.79 23.66
N LEU A 165 -21.18 8.97 23.04
CA LEU A 165 -22.55 8.72 23.53
C LEU A 165 -22.54 8.05 24.90
N ILE A 166 -21.66 7.08 25.13
CA ILE A 166 -21.49 6.41 26.44
C ILE A 166 -21.14 7.43 27.51
N GLY A 167 -20.11 8.28 27.27
CA GLY A 167 -19.68 9.32 28.22
C GLY A 167 -20.80 10.32 28.53
N LEU A 168 -21.52 10.80 27.51
CA LEU A 168 -22.63 11.72 27.70
C LEU A 168 -23.81 11.08 28.45
N ILE A 169 -24.16 9.82 28.16
CA ILE A 169 -25.22 9.11 28.87
C ILE A 169 -24.87 8.97 30.36
N LEU A 170 -23.62 8.59 30.67
CA LEU A 170 -23.18 8.48 32.07
C LEU A 170 -23.18 9.84 32.77
N MET A 171 -22.72 10.89 32.09
CA MET A 171 -22.76 12.25 32.63
C MET A 171 -24.20 12.71 32.93
N LEU A 172 -25.14 12.46 32.01
CA LEU A 172 -26.54 12.87 32.19
C LEU A 172 -27.26 12.07 33.30
N LYS A 173 -26.86 10.83 33.54
CA LYS A 173 -27.41 10.00 34.59
C LYS A 173 -27.05 10.53 35.98
N ASP A 174 -25.86 11.10 36.15
CA ASP A 174 -25.32 11.52 37.44
C ASP A 174 -25.13 13.05 37.52
N LEU A 175 -26.03 13.84 36.93
CA LEU A 175 -25.95 15.31 36.88
C LEU A 175 -25.88 15.99 38.24
N THR A 176 -26.35 15.32 39.32
CA THR A 176 -26.31 15.84 40.65
C THR A 176 -24.96 15.65 41.35
N ASP A 177 -24.12 14.76 40.80
CA ASP A 177 -22.76 14.53 41.27
C ASP A 177 -21.77 15.33 40.41
N MET A 178 -21.37 16.50 40.93
CA MET A 178 -20.44 17.42 40.23
C MET A 178 -19.06 16.79 40.00
N ASP A 179 -18.64 15.83 40.78
CA ASP A 179 -17.32 15.18 40.67
C ASP A 179 -17.30 14.15 39.51
N SER A 180 -18.45 13.62 39.08
CA SER A 180 -18.57 12.66 38.02
C SER A 180 -18.69 13.30 36.60
N ILE A 181 -19.11 14.57 36.54
CA ILE A 181 -19.34 15.27 35.25
C ILE A 181 -18.04 15.37 34.43
N GLY A 182 -16.95 15.83 35.08
CA GLY A 182 -15.65 15.98 34.40
C GLY A 182 -15.10 14.70 33.79
N PRO A 183 -14.97 13.62 34.57
CA PRO A 183 -14.49 12.33 34.07
C PRO A 183 -15.33 11.78 32.92
N ASN A 184 -16.67 11.80 33.02
CA ASN A 184 -17.56 11.28 31.99
C ASN A 184 -17.48 12.10 30.67
N MET A 185 -17.34 13.43 30.80
CA MET A 185 -17.11 14.28 29.64
C MET A 185 -15.74 14.06 29.01
N ALA A 186 -14.71 13.78 29.81
CA ALA A 186 -13.39 13.42 29.33
C ALA A 186 -13.44 12.12 28.47
N VAL A 187 -14.12 11.08 28.93
CA VAL A 187 -14.32 9.85 28.15
C VAL A 187 -14.96 10.16 26.82
N ALA A 188 -16.01 11.00 26.77
CA ALA A 188 -16.67 11.38 25.52
C ALA A 188 -15.72 12.06 24.52
N LEU A 189 -14.86 12.94 25.00
CA LEU A 189 -13.92 13.68 24.12
C LEU A 189 -12.72 12.84 23.71
N VAL A 190 -12.14 12.08 24.64
CA VAL A 190 -10.94 11.27 24.39
C VAL A 190 -11.22 10.11 23.45
N THR A 191 -12.39 9.46 23.53
CA THR A 191 -12.78 8.40 22.57
C THR A 191 -12.84 8.93 21.14
N THR A 192 -13.39 10.13 20.94
CA THR A 192 -13.46 10.75 19.61
C THR A 192 -12.07 11.14 19.12
N LEU A 193 -11.21 11.65 20.00
CA LEU A 193 -9.81 11.94 19.67
C LEU A 193 -9.07 10.67 19.23
N TYR A 194 -9.19 9.57 19.98
CA TYR A 194 -8.55 8.30 19.63
C TYR A 194 -9.05 7.74 18.31
N GLY A 195 -10.36 7.80 18.05
CA GLY A 195 -10.94 7.38 16.79
C GLY A 195 -10.41 8.18 15.61
N SER A 196 -10.26 9.49 15.78
CA SER A 196 -9.72 10.39 14.76
C SER A 196 -8.23 10.16 14.51
N ILE A 197 -7.44 9.94 15.56
CA ILE A 197 -6.01 9.60 15.46
C ILE A 197 -5.84 8.28 14.72
N LEU A 198 -6.58 7.24 15.12
CA LEU A 198 -6.52 5.93 14.47
C LEU A 198 -6.81 6.04 12.97
N ALA A 199 -7.89 6.73 12.60
CA ALA A 199 -8.32 6.86 11.21
C ALA A 199 -7.36 7.68 10.36
N ASN A 200 -7.03 8.91 10.80
CA ASN A 200 -6.40 9.90 9.94
C ASN A 200 -4.86 9.87 10.03
N TRP A 201 -4.31 9.53 11.20
CA TRP A 201 -2.87 9.51 11.37
C TRP A 201 -2.25 8.13 11.10
N ILE A 202 -2.98 7.02 11.35
CA ILE A 202 -2.46 5.66 11.15
C ILE A 202 -3.07 5.04 9.87
N CYS A 203 -4.39 4.81 9.87
CA CYS A 203 -5.02 3.96 8.86
C CYS A 203 -5.01 4.59 7.45
N SER A 204 -5.33 5.87 7.34
CA SER A 204 -5.39 6.55 6.05
C SER A 204 -4.02 6.61 5.33
N PRO A 205 -2.92 7.04 5.97
CA PRO A 205 -1.60 7.00 5.36
C PRO A 205 -1.15 5.59 4.97
N VAL A 206 -1.44 4.58 5.83
CA VAL A 206 -1.09 3.19 5.55
C VAL A 206 -1.85 2.66 4.34
N ALA A 207 -3.17 2.85 4.29
CA ALA A 207 -3.99 2.39 3.18
C ALA A 207 -3.58 3.03 1.85
N ASN A 208 -3.34 4.36 1.85
CA ASN A 208 -2.94 5.10 0.66
C ASN A 208 -1.54 4.69 0.18
N LYS A 209 -0.59 4.49 1.10
CA LYS A 209 0.77 4.03 0.73
C LYS A 209 0.76 2.63 0.13
N LEU A 210 0.02 1.70 0.74
CA LEU A 210 -0.14 0.35 0.20
C LEU A 210 -0.84 0.38 -1.17
N SER A 211 -1.82 1.26 -1.37
CA SER A 211 -2.48 1.45 -2.67
C SER A 211 -1.50 1.94 -3.73
N SER A 212 -0.73 2.99 -3.42
CA SER A 212 0.28 3.52 -4.36
C SER A 212 1.33 2.46 -4.74
N GLN A 213 1.82 1.68 -3.76
CA GLN A 213 2.76 0.60 -4.03
C GLN A 213 2.15 -0.51 -4.91
N ASN A 214 0.88 -0.84 -4.67
CA ASN A 214 0.16 -1.79 -5.50
C ASN A 214 0.01 -1.28 -6.95
N ASP A 215 -0.39 -0.03 -7.12
CA ASP A 215 -0.60 0.56 -8.45
C ASP A 215 0.71 0.61 -9.26
N GLU A 216 1.85 0.90 -8.60
CA GLU A 216 3.18 0.85 -9.20
C GLU A 216 3.57 -0.57 -9.62
N GLU A 217 3.32 -1.59 -8.77
CA GLU A 217 3.62 -2.99 -9.09
C GLU A 217 2.75 -3.52 -10.24
N ILE A 218 1.46 -3.20 -10.23
CA ILE A 218 0.52 -3.60 -11.30
C ILE A 218 0.96 -3.00 -12.64
N LYS A 219 1.25 -1.70 -12.66
CA LYS A 219 1.74 -1.00 -13.86
C LYS A 219 3.03 -1.64 -14.40
N LEU A 220 3.97 -2.00 -13.52
CA LEU A 220 5.21 -2.66 -13.93
C LEU A 220 4.94 -4.02 -14.60
N LYS A 221 4.01 -4.80 -14.04
CA LYS A 221 3.62 -6.10 -14.61
C LYS A 221 2.88 -5.95 -15.95
N GLU A 222 2.06 -4.90 -16.12
CA GLU A 222 1.44 -4.57 -17.41
C GLU A 222 2.49 -4.27 -18.49
N ILE A 223 3.54 -3.50 -18.14
CA ILE A 223 4.68 -3.25 -19.03
C ILE A 223 5.36 -4.57 -19.42
N MET A 224 5.57 -5.48 -18.47
CA MET A 224 6.15 -6.79 -18.74
C MET A 224 5.28 -7.63 -19.68
N ILE A 225 3.97 -7.71 -19.45
CA ILE A 225 3.03 -8.45 -20.32
C ILE A 225 3.14 -7.93 -21.74
N GLU A 226 3.05 -6.61 -21.93
CA GLU A 226 3.07 -6.00 -23.25
C GLU A 226 4.42 -6.23 -23.96
N GLY A 227 5.52 -6.13 -23.20
CA GLY A 227 6.87 -6.41 -23.71
C GLY A 227 7.05 -7.88 -24.14
N ILE A 228 6.61 -8.84 -23.30
CA ILE A 228 6.70 -10.28 -23.60
C ILE A 228 5.93 -10.63 -24.87
N LEU A 229 4.69 -10.12 -25.01
CA LEU A 229 3.86 -10.37 -26.17
C LEU A 229 4.43 -9.73 -27.45
N SER A 230 5.02 -8.55 -27.32
CA SER A 230 5.71 -7.89 -28.44
C SER A 230 6.97 -8.65 -28.88
N ILE A 231 7.74 -9.24 -27.94
CA ILE A 231 8.86 -10.14 -28.24
C ILE A 231 8.35 -11.38 -28.99
N GLN A 232 7.30 -12.01 -28.50
CA GLN A 232 6.70 -13.19 -29.13
C GLN A 232 6.20 -12.92 -30.56
N ALA A 233 5.62 -11.74 -30.77
CA ALA A 233 5.14 -11.30 -32.08
C ALA A 233 6.30 -10.96 -33.05
N GLY A 234 7.55 -10.94 -32.60
CA GLY A 234 8.71 -10.57 -33.42
C GLY A 234 8.75 -9.10 -33.82
N GLU A 235 8.12 -8.21 -33.03
CA GLU A 235 8.10 -6.77 -33.30
C GLU A 235 9.53 -6.19 -33.32
N ASN A 236 9.71 -5.07 -34.03
CA ASN A 236 11.00 -4.40 -34.04
C ASN A 236 11.33 -3.83 -32.67
N PRO A 237 12.54 -4.07 -32.08
CA PRO A 237 12.91 -3.55 -30.77
C PRO A 237 12.72 -2.04 -30.59
N ARG A 238 12.89 -1.22 -31.64
CA ARG A 238 12.58 0.21 -31.60
C ARG A 238 11.08 0.49 -31.44
N VAL A 239 10.21 -0.35 -32.05
CA VAL A 239 8.76 -0.22 -31.91
C VAL A 239 8.35 -0.63 -30.49
N ILE A 240 8.94 -1.70 -29.95
CA ILE A 240 8.72 -2.15 -28.58
C ILE A 240 9.15 -1.04 -27.59
N GLU A 241 10.30 -0.42 -27.81
CA GLU A 241 10.78 0.68 -27.01
C GLU A 241 9.79 1.85 -26.97
N GLU A 242 9.33 2.33 -28.14
CA GLU A 242 8.35 3.42 -28.21
C GLU A 242 7.00 3.06 -27.56
N LYS A 243 6.55 1.81 -27.73
CA LYS A 243 5.34 1.28 -27.12
C LYS A 243 5.46 1.26 -25.59
N LEU A 244 6.56 0.75 -25.05
CA LEU A 244 6.78 0.66 -23.61
C LEU A 244 7.07 2.03 -22.98
N LYS A 245 7.75 2.94 -23.68
CA LYS A 245 7.94 4.33 -23.22
C LYS A 245 6.61 5.08 -23.02
N SER A 246 5.53 4.68 -23.71
CA SER A 246 4.22 5.31 -23.52
C SER A 246 3.67 5.14 -22.09
N PHE A 247 4.09 4.09 -21.38
CA PHE A 247 3.75 3.85 -19.98
C PHE A 247 4.49 4.77 -19.01
N LEU A 248 5.62 5.38 -19.45
CA LEU A 248 6.44 6.24 -18.59
C LEU A 248 5.96 7.70 -18.61
N PRO A 249 6.10 8.40 -17.48
CA PRO A 249 5.91 9.83 -17.43
C PRO A 249 6.96 10.54 -18.31
N PRO A 250 6.65 11.74 -18.87
CA PRO A 250 7.53 12.44 -19.82
C PRO A 250 8.98 12.64 -19.34
N LYS A 251 9.17 12.82 -18.02
CA LYS A 251 10.51 13.03 -17.42
C LYS A 251 11.41 11.80 -17.54
N ASP A 252 10.84 10.60 -17.46
CA ASP A 252 11.61 9.35 -17.46
C ASP A 252 11.86 8.82 -18.88
N ARG A 253 11.16 9.38 -19.89
CA ARG A 253 11.37 9.07 -21.32
C ARG A 253 12.72 9.60 -21.83
N SER A 254 13.18 10.76 -21.35
CA SER A 254 14.44 11.38 -21.78
C SER A 254 15.68 10.53 -21.42
N GLY A 255 15.60 9.68 -20.40
CA GLY A 255 16.69 8.75 -20.05
C GLY A 255 16.98 7.66 -21.11
N PHE A 256 16.14 7.54 -22.15
CA PHE A 256 16.36 6.65 -23.29
C PHE A 256 17.00 7.36 -24.49
N GLU A 257 16.94 8.70 -24.57
CA GLU A 257 17.49 9.48 -25.69
C GLU A 257 19.02 9.61 -25.62
N GLU A 258 19.63 9.52 -24.44
CA GLU A 258 21.08 9.62 -24.24
C GLU A 258 21.84 8.32 -24.57
N GLY A 259 21.16 7.17 -24.75
CA GLY A 259 21.77 5.87 -25.07
C GLY A 259 21.75 5.47 -26.54
N GLY A 260 21.10 6.23 -27.43
CA GLY A 260 20.86 5.89 -28.83
C GLY A 260 21.83 6.50 -29.85
N GLY A 261 22.90 7.12 -29.40
CA GLY A 261 23.89 7.83 -30.26
C GLY A 261 25.31 7.28 -30.16
N GLN A 262 25.53 6.00 -30.47
CA GLN A 262 26.82 5.48 -30.90
C GLN A 262 26.67 4.36 -31.92
#